data_7568c3220a09e2e9a77ed6be97598fde
#
_entry.id   7568c3220a09e2e9a77ed6be97598fde
#
_cell.length_a   1.000
_cell.length_b   1.000
_cell.length_c   1.000
_cell.angle_alpha   90.00
_cell.angle_beta   90.00
_cell.angle_gamma   90.00
#
_symmetry.space_group_name_H-M   'P 1'
#
loop_
_entity.id
_entity.type
_entity.pdbx_description
1 polymer ?
#
loop_
_entity_poly.entity_id
_entity_poly.type
_entity_poly.pdbx_seq_one_letter_code
_entity_poly.pdbx_strand_id
1 'polypeptide(L)'
;AAPAGSRAGEMDLTALLQNPLVENSNVHFNAKDVYNFQLEKTPDMRILMKKFKKSFDSAEPKPSTVTLDVGNTDRAFGTIIGSEITARFGNTLPDDAFIPKGLTLELVGDANDYIGKGLSGGKLVVYPPKDAAFDRSENIVIGNVALYGATGGTAFINGVAGERFCVRNSGATAVVEGVGDHGCEYMTGGTVVVLGKTGKNFAAGMSGGIAYVLDEDWDFYQRVNKDMVSLEPVEHKYDVSLLKDLIREHVELTGSPRGKEILDNFGEYLPKFKKVLP
;
A
#
# COMPACT_ATOMS: atom_id res chain seq x y z
N ALA A 1 -9.46 -25.54 -36.12
CA ALA A 1 -10.02 -24.77 -37.24
C ALA A 1 -11.32 -24.12 -36.81
N ALA A 2 -11.53 -22.86 -37.10
CA ALA A 2 -12.79 -22.15 -36.83
C ALA A 2 -13.93 -22.72 -37.69
N PRO A 3 -15.18 -22.75 -37.17
CA PRO A 3 -16.30 -23.21 -37.98
C PRO A 3 -16.45 -22.39 -39.25
N ALA A 4 -16.78 -23.03 -40.38
CA ALA A 4 -17.00 -22.38 -41.64
C ALA A 4 -18.12 -21.32 -41.52
N GLY A 5 -17.85 -20.11 -42.02
CA GLY A 5 -18.79 -18.99 -41.91
C GLY A 5 -18.77 -18.20 -40.60
N SER A 6 -17.87 -18.52 -39.67
CA SER A 6 -17.66 -17.69 -38.48
C SER A 6 -16.73 -16.49 -38.80
N ARG A 7 -16.95 -15.35 -38.15
CA ARG A 7 -16.06 -14.18 -38.24
C ARG A 7 -14.60 -14.51 -37.89
N ALA A 8 -14.39 -15.51 -37.03
CA ALA A 8 -13.06 -16.00 -36.65
C ALA A 8 -12.33 -16.66 -37.81
N GLY A 9 -13.06 -17.22 -38.81
CA GLY A 9 -12.48 -17.80 -40.01
C GLY A 9 -12.01 -16.75 -41.06
N GLU A 10 -12.43 -15.51 -40.93
CA GLU A 10 -12.05 -14.40 -41.82
C GLU A 10 -10.81 -13.64 -41.31
N MET A 11 -10.36 -13.91 -40.09
CA MET A 11 -9.23 -13.22 -39.49
C MET A 11 -7.92 -13.93 -39.80
N ASP A 12 -7.10 -13.31 -40.65
CA ASP A 12 -5.75 -13.79 -40.93
C ASP A 12 -4.78 -13.38 -39.81
N LEU A 13 -4.39 -14.33 -39.00
CA LEU A 13 -3.43 -14.16 -37.90
C LEU A 13 -2.00 -14.59 -38.29
N THR A 14 -1.76 -14.91 -39.59
CA THR A 14 -0.47 -15.46 -40.05
C THR A 14 0.70 -14.56 -39.64
N ALA A 15 0.54 -13.24 -39.78
CA ALA A 15 1.60 -12.29 -39.40
C ALA A 15 1.89 -12.25 -37.89
N LEU A 16 0.87 -12.47 -37.07
CA LEU A 16 1.01 -12.53 -35.61
C LEU A 16 1.58 -13.87 -35.13
N LEU A 17 1.33 -14.94 -35.87
CA LEU A 17 1.78 -16.29 -35.56
C LEU A 17 3.16 -16.62 -36.12
N GLN A 18 3.69 -15.74 -36.97
CA GLN A 18 5.06 -15.88 -37.44
C GLN A 18 6.03 -15.76 -36.27
N ASN A 19 6.84 -16.78 -36.09
CA ASN A 19 7.98 -16.69 -35.16
C ASN A 19 9.17 -16.07 -35.92
N PRO A 20 9.51 -14.79 -35.68
CA PRO A 20 10.62 -14.13 -36.40
C PRO A 20 11.99 -14.74 -36.04
N LEU A 21 12.03 -15.65 -35.06
CA LEU A 21 13.25 -16.26 -34.53
C LEU A 21 13.43 -17.72 -34.96
N VAL A 22 12.58 -18.23 -35.89
CA VAL A 22 12.66 -19.64 -36.34
C VAL A 22 14.05 -20.00 -36.87
N GLU A 23 14.73 -19.08 -37.53
CA GLU A 23 16.06 -19.30 -38.07
C GLU A 23 17.20 -19.05 -37.07
N ASN A 24 16.87 -18.55 -35.88
CA ASN A 24 17.87 -18.22 -34.87
C ASN A 24 17.91 -19.28 -33.76
N SER A 25 18.68 -20.35 -34.01
CA SER A 25 18.82 -21.48 -33.07
C SER A 25 19.42 -21.11 -31.69
N ASN A 26 19.92 -19.88 -31.55
CA ASN A 26 20.54 -19.41 -30.30
C ASN A 26 19.54 -18.69 -29.39
N VAL A 27 18.29 -18.46 -29.82
CA VAL A 27 17.25 -17.80 -29.02
C VAL A 27 16.34 -18.83 -28.37
N HIS A 28 16.91 -19.61 -27.45
CA HIS A 28 16.15 -20.55 -26.64
C HIS A 28 16.29 -20.19 -25.16
N PHE A 29 15.26 -20.50 -24.38
CA PHE A 29 15.39 -20.48 -22.94
C PHE A 29 16.55 -21.40 -22.53
N ASN A 30 17.58 -20.83 -21.96
CA ASN A 30 18.72 -21.57 -21.44
C ASN A 30 18.64 -21.56 -19.91
N ALA A 31 18.31 -22.70 -19.31
CA ALA A 31 18.21 -22.85 -17.86
C ALA A 31 19.54 -22.61 -17.13
N LYS A 32 20.67 -22.57 -17.87
CA LYS A 32 22.00 -22.27 -17.31
C LYS A 32 22.31 -20.78 -17.31
N ASP A 33 21.59 -19.97 -18.10
CA ASP A 33 21.74 -18.52 -18.12
C ASP A 33 20.85 -17.91 -17.04
N VAL A 34 21.32 -17.94 -15.81
CA VAL A 34 20.62 -17.32 -14.69
C VAL A 34 20.77 -15.81 -14.82
N TYR A 35 19.63 -15.10 -14.92
CA TYR A 35 19.63 -13.64 -14.93
C TYR A 35 20.18 -13.12 -13.60
N ASN A 36 21.25 -12.34 -13.67
CA ASN A 36 21.81 -11.68 -12.49
C ASN A 36 21.05 -10.39 -12.18
N PHE A 37 20.20 -10.41 -11.16
CA PHE A 37 19.46 -9.25 -10.67
C PHE A 37 20.33 -8.22 -9.96
N GLN A 38 21.64 -8.48 -9.81
CA GLN A 38 22.60 -7.60 -9.14
C GLN A 38 22.16 -7.19 -7.73
N LEU A 39 21.54 -8.09 -7.01
CA LEU A 39 21.01 -7.85 -5.66
C LEU A 39 22.10 -7.33 -4.69
N GLU A 40 23.34 -7.71 -4.91
CA GLU A 40 24.51 -7.24 -4.15
C GLU A 40 24.73 -5.72 -4.24
N LYS A 41 24.14 -5.07 -5.25
CA LYS A 41 24.23 -3.61 -5.44
C LYS A 41 23.11 -2.83 -4.73
N THR A 42 22.07 -3.50 -4.25
CA THR A 42 20.95 -2.84 -3.57
C THR A 42 21.39 -2.24 -2.23
N PRO A 43 20.73 -1.15 -1.76
CA PRO A 43 20.96 -0.60 -0.42
C PRO A 43 20.75 -1.65 0.68
N ASP A 44 19.76 -2.53 0.52
CA ASP A 44 19.51 -3.65 1.44
C ASP A 44 20.77 -4.48 1.68
N MET A 45 21.41 -4.95 0.61
CA MET A 45 22.61 -5.81 0.72
C MET A 45 23.88 -5.04 1.10
N ARG A 46 24.05 -3.84 0.56
CA ARG A 46 25.25 -3.04 0.80
C ARG A 46 25.32 -2.44 2.19
N ILE A 47 24.17 -2.05 2.74
CA ILE A 47 24.08 -1.26 3.96
C ILE A 47 23.25 -1.98 5.03
N LEU A 48 21.95 -2.24 4.78
CA LEU A 48 21.04 -2.72 5.80
C LEU A 48 21.45 -4.09 6.36
N MET A 49 21.70 -5.07 5.51
CA MET A 49 22.14 -6.40 5.92
C MET A 49 23.42 -6.37 6.78
N LYS A 50 24.35 -5.48 6.48
CA LYS A 50 25.58 -5.32 7.27
C LYS A 50 25.33 -4.66 8.62
N LYS A 51 24.49 -3.63 8.65
CA LYS A 51 24.15 -2.88 9.86
C LYS A 51 23.36 -3.73 10.85
N PHE A 52 22.37 -4.48 10.37
CA PHE A 52 21.50 -5.30 11.20
C PHE A 52 22.04 -6.71 11.50
N LYS A 53 23.17 -7.12 10.90
CA LYS A 53 23.75 -8.45 11.11
C LYS A 53 23.87 -8.83 12.58
N LYS A 54 24.38 -7.93 13.42
CA LYS A 54 24.55 -8.19 14.87
C LYS A 54 23.21 -8.39 15.58
N SER A 55 22.17 -7.66 15.18
CA SER A 55 20.83 -7.83 15.71
C SER A 55 20.20 -9.16 15.28
N PHE A 56 20.44 -9.58 14.05
CA PHE A 56 19.98 -10.86 13.51
C PHE A 56 20.64 -12.07 14.18
N ASP A 57 21.91 -11.95 14.57
CA ASP A 57 22.67 -13.02 15.19
C ASP A 57 22.51 -13.04 16.72
N SER A 58 21.77 -12.10 17.30
CA SER A 58 21.51 -12.01 18.74
C SER A 58 20.30 -12.85 19.16
N ALA A 59 20.38 -13.52 20.30
CA ALA A 59 19.25 -14.19 20.92
C ALA A 59 18.16 -13.20 21.40
N GLU A 60 18.56 -11.95 21.68
CA GLU A 60 17.68 -10.85 22.07
C GLU A 60 17.94 -9.66 21.12
N PRO A 61 17.26 -9.57 19.97
CA PRO A 61 17.42 -8.47 19.03
C PRO A 61 17.04 -7.13 19.68
N LYS A 62 17.95 -6.17 19.65
CA LYS A 62 17.66 -4.81 20.13
C LYS A 62 17.22 -3.94 18.97
N PRO A 63 16.26 -3.03 19.21
CA PRO A 63 15.87 -2.04 18.22
C PRO A 63 17.09 -1.25 17.74
N SER A 64 17.21 -1.06 16.43
CA SER A 64 18.23 -0.21 15.85
C SER A 64 17.69 0.54 14.65
N THR A 65 18.18 1.76 14.44
CA THR A 65 17.73 2.66 13.38
C THR A 65 18.86 2.93 12.41
N VAL A 66 18.53 2.99 11.13
CA VAL A 66 19.43 3.40 10.06
C VAL A 66 18.74 4.46 9.21
N THR A 67 19.37 5.60 9.05
CA THR A 67 18.91 6.67 8.16
C THR A 67 19.74 6.63 6.88
N LEU A 68 19.09 6.68 5.74
CA LEU A 68 19.70 6.65 4.42
C LEU A 68 19.00 7.65 3.50
N ASP A 69 19.78 8.27 2.61
CA ASP A 69 19.23 8.96 1.46
C ASP A 69 18.88 7.93 0.38
N VAL A 70 17.67 7.96 -0.10
CA VAL A 70 17.16 7.05 -1.14
C VAL A 70 16.56 7.84 -2.30
N GLY A 71 16.67 7.29 -3.50
CA GLY A 71 16.13 7.89 -4.71
C GLY A 71 15.28 6.91 -5.51
N ASN A 72 14.68 7.38 -6.59
CA ASN A 72 13.79 6.58 -7.45
C ASN A 72 14.50 5.39 -8.15
N THR A 73 15.82 5.33 -8.10
CA THR A 73 16.60 4.21 -8.61
C THR A 73 16.80 3.09 -7.59
N ASP A 74 16.53 3.34 -6.31
CA ASP A 74 16.65 2.35 -5.23
C ASP A 74 15.39 1.47 -5.19
N ARG A 75 15.26 0.61 -6.20
CA ARG A 75 14.11 -0.27 -6.38
C ARG A 75 14.03 -1.34 -5.31
N ALA A 76 12.81 -1.68 -4.90
CA ALA A 76 12.52 -2.74 -3.94
C ALA A 76 13.25 -2.59 -2.59
N PHE A 77 13.51 -1.35 -2.16
CA PHE A 77 14.12 -1.02 -0.88
C PHE A 77 13.34 -1.66 0.28
N GLY A 78 14.03 -2.29 1.22
CA GLY A 78 13.45 -2.99 2.36
C GLY A 78 12.97 -4.43 2.07
N THR A 79 12.90 -4.84 0.79
CA THR A 79 12.37 -6.17 0.42
C THR A 79 13.29 -7.31 0.84
N ILE A 80 14.59 -7.17 0.62
CA ILE A 80 15.57 -8.24 0.94
C ILE A 80 15.69 -8.36 2.46
N ILE A 81 15.83 -7.24 3.18
CA ILE A 81 15.91 -7.28 4.64
C ILE A 81 14.62 -7.81 5.26
N GLY A 82 13.46 -7.45 4.73
CA GLY A 82 12.18 -7.99 5.15
C GLY A 82 12.09 -9.50 4.94
N SER A 83 12.54 -10.00 3.81
CA SER A 83 12.63 -11.44 3.52
C SER A 83 13.54 -12.17 4.50
N GLU A 84 14.69 -11.60 4.81
CA GLU A 84 15.65 -12.16 5.77
C GLU A 84 15.08 -12.21 7.19
N ILE A 85 14.38 -11.15 7.63
CA ILE A 85 13.70 -11.12 8.92
C ILE A 85 12.65 -12.24 8.98
N THR A 86 11.81 -12.37 7.97
CA THR A 86 10.80 -13.42 7.91
C THR A 86 11.40 -14.81 7.91
N ALA A 87 12.48 -15.03 7.16
CA ALA A 87 13.15 -16.32 7.10
C ALA A 87 13.75 -16.75 8.44
N ARG A 88 14.26 -15.81 9.23
CA ARG A 88 14.89 -16.09 10.52
C ARG A 88 13.92 -16.20 11.67
N PHE A 89 12.94 -15.30 11.72
CA PHE A 89 12.08 -15.12 12.89
C PHE A 89 10.63 -15.54 12.64
N GLY A 90 10.22 -15.73 11.38
CA GLY A 90 8.84 -16.06 11.04
C GLY A 90 7.85 -15.06 11.64
N ASN A 91 6.83 -15.58 12.32
CA ASN A 91 5.80 -14.78 13.01
C ASN A 91 6.03 -14.66 14.51
N THR A 92 7.23 -14.95 15.02
CA THR A 92 7.52 -15.00 16.44
C THR A 92 7.89 -13.64 17.05
N LEU A 93 8.11 -12.62 16.23
CA LEU A 93 8.39 -11.27 16.72
C LEU A 93 7.13 -10.62 17.32
N PRO A 94 7.28 -9.72 18.32
CA PRO A 94 6.16 -9.01 18.93
C PRO A 94 5.29 -8.24 17.92
N ASP A 95 4.03 -7.96 18.29
CA ASP A 95 3.06 -7.32 17.37
C ASP A 95 3.36 -5.86 17.04
N ASP A 96 4.16 -5.19 17.82
CA ASP A 96 4.69 -3.84 17.57
C ASP A 96 5.92 -3.80 16.64
N ALA A 97 6.28 -4.93 16.12
CA ALA A 97 7.43 -5.14 15.27
C ALA A 97 7.04 -5.64 13.85
N PHE A 98 6.44 -4.93 12.91
CA PHE A 98 6.93 -4.38 11.63
C PHE A 98 6.68 -5.13 10.29
N ILE A 99 7.06 -4.56 9.11
CA ILE A 99 7.02 -4.94 7.67
C ILE A 99 8.01 -6.06 7.25
N PRO A 100 7.90 -7.26 7.41
CA PRO A 100 7.16 -8.12 8.29
C PRO A 100 7.35 -7.71 9.75
N LYS A 101 6.59 -8.21 10.70
CA LYS A 101 6.80 -7.89 12.13
C LYS A 101 8.31 -7.72 12.42
N GLY A 102 8.77 -6.55 12.91
CA GLY A 102 10.18 -6.23 13.13
C GLY A 102 10.77 -5.08 12.31
N LEU A 103 10.06 -4.49 11.32
CA LEU A 103 10.60 -3.41 10.49
C LEU A 103 9.64 -2.21 10.42
N THR A 104 10.09 -1.01 10.72
CA THR A 104 9.44 0.24 10.33
C THR A 104 10.19 0.84 9.14
N LEU A 105 9.48 1.17 8.09
CA LEU A 105 9.96 2.02 7.02
C LEU A 105 9.33 3.40 7.18
N GLU A 106 10.17 4.37 7.50
CA GLU A 106 9.78 5.77 7.59
C GLU A 106 10.42 6.51 6.42
N LEU A 107 9.59 7.07 5.56
CA LEU A 107 10.01 7.83 4.39
C LEU A 107 9.63 9.31 4.56
N VAL A 108 10.64 10.16 4.64
CA VAL A 108 10.48 11.61 4.57
C VAL A 108 10.66 12.01 3.11
N GLY A 109 9.54 12.23 2.41
CA GLY A 109 9.52 12.48 0.97
C GLY A 109 8.29 11.91 0.30
N ASP A 110 8.47 11.49 -0.95
CA ASP A 110 7.44 10.88 -1.78
C ASP A 110 7.90 9.52 -2.31
N ALA A 111 6.96 8.72 -2.78
CA ALA A 111 7.24 7.42 -3.37
C ALA A 111 6.47 7.20 -4.67
N ASN A 112 7.06 6.41 -5.55
CA ASN A 112 6.43 5.94 -6.78
C ASN A 112 5.40 4.84 -6.51
N ASP A 113 4.95 4.18 -7.59
CA ASP A 113 3.97 3.11 -7.58
C ASP A 113 4.40 1.91 -6.73
N TYR A 114 3.41 1.16 -6.22
CA TYR A 114 3.58 -0.09 -5.48
C TYR A 114 4.26 0.02 -4.11
N ILE A 115 4.36 1.20 -3.51
CA ILE A 115 4.88 1.27 -2.13
C ILE A 115 4.04 0.40 -1.20
N GLY A 116 4.68 -0.35 -0.31
CA GLY A 116 4.00 -1.24 0.63
C GLY A 116 3.28 -2.43 0.00
N LYS A 117 3.54 -2.76 -1.28
CA LYS A 117 2.98 -3.96 -1.92
C LYS A 117 3.33 -5.20 -1.11
N GLY A 118 2.29 -5.98 -0.76
CA GLY A 118 2.47 -7.19 0.03
C GLY A 118 2.92 -6.94 1.48
N LEU A 119 2.66 -5.76 2.02
CA LEU A 119 2.89 -5.47 3.44
C LEU A 119 2.26 -6.57 4.31
N SER A 120 3.04 -7.21 5.18
CA SER A 120 2.63 -8.45 5.85
C SER A 120 2.73 -8.41 7.38
N GLY A 121 2.88 -7.25 7.98
CA GLY A 121 2.89 -7.15 9.43
C GLY A 121 3.67 -5.99 10.03
N GLY A 122 4.17 -5.05 9.24
CA GLY A 122 4.96 -3.98 9.77
C GLY A 122 4.38 -2.59 9.66
N LYS A 123 5.22 -1.60 9.83
CA LYS A 123 4.80 -0.21 9.82
C LYS A 123 5.44 0.54 8.66
N LEU A 124 4.62 1.18 7.84
CA LEU A 124 5.03 2.10 6.79
C LEU A 124 4.53 3.50 7.15
N VAL A 125 5.45 4.46 7.23
CA VAL A 125 5.12 5.86 7.51
C VAL A 125 5.69 6.71 6.39
N VAL A 126 4.84 7.50 5.74
CA VAL A 126 5.25 8.39 4.63
C VAL A 126 4.70 9.78 4.87
N TYR A 127 5.57 10.77 4.81
CA TYR A 127 5.17 12.18 4.93
C TYR A 127 6.19 13.09 4.24
N PRO A 128 5.75 14.19 3.62
CA PRO A 128 6.64 15.19 3.06
C PRO A 128 7.50 15.88 4.13
N PRO A 129 8.67 16.43 3.77
CA PRO A 129 9.46 17.25 4.68
C PRO A 129 8.63 18.34 5.37
N LYS A 130 8.98 18.69 6.61
CA LYS A 130 8.20 19.65 7.42
C LYS A 130 8.12 21.05 6.77
N ASP A 131 9.12 21.42 6.02
CA ASP A 131 9.26 22.66 5.28
C ASP A 131 8.67 22.63 3.87
N ALA A 132 8.00 21.53 3.48
CA ALA A 132 7.30 21.46 2.21
C ALA A 132 6.23 22.56 2.12
N ALA A 133 6.28 23.35 1.04
CA ALA A 133 5.44 24.53 0.86
C ALA A 133 4.05 24.24 0.27
N PHE A 134 3.73 22.98 -0.05
CA PHE A 134 2.46 22.57 -0.64
C PHE A 134 1.49 22.01 0.40
N ASP A 135 0.20 22.09 0.12
CA ASP A 135 -0.83 21.44 0.92
C ASP A 135 -0.78 19.92 0.68
N ARG A 136 -0.50 19.18 1.73
CA ARG A 136 -0.31 17.71 1.66
C ARG A 136 -1.60 16.98 1.39
N SER A 137 -2.73 17.50 1.88
CA SER A 137 -4.05 16.91 1.70
C SER A 137 -4.57 17.00 0.25
N GLU A 138 -3.96 17.85 -0.59
CA GLU A 138 -4.30 18.03 -2.00
C GLU A 138 -3.25 17.49 -2.98
N ASN A 139 -2.10 17.01 -2.47
CA ASN A 139 -1.00 16.59 -3.31
C ASN A 139 -0.69 15.09 -3.16
N ILE A 140 -0.42 14.45 -4.30
CA ILE A 140 -0.02 13.04 -4.34
C ILE A 140 1.39 12.91 -3.77
N VAL A 141 1.54 12.13 -2.70
CA VAL A 141 2.83 11.80 -2.06
C VAL A 141 3.24 10.34 -2.28
N ILE A 142 2.28 9.47 -2.64
CA ILE A 142 2.59 8.11 -3.05
C ILE A 142 1.86 7.79 -4.37
N GLY A 143 2.53 7.06 -5.24
CA GLY A 143 2.00 6.69 -6.56
C GLY A 143 0.84 5.71 -6.51
N ASN A 144 0.60 5.07 -7.66
CA ASN A 144 -0.52 4.15 -7.83
C ASN A 144 -0.26 2.78 -7.17
N VAL A 145 -1.34 2.05 -6.91
CA VAL A 145 -1.31 0.64 -6.48
C VAL A 145 -0.56 0.45 -5.15
N ALA A 146 -0.54 1.47 -4.31
CA ALA A 146 0.06 1.37 -2.99
C ALA A 146 -0.69 0.36 -2.11
N LEU A 147 0.03 -0.41 -1.29
CA LEU A 147 -0.49 -1.48 -0.41
C LEU A 147 -1.23 -2.61 -1.14
N TYR A 148 -0.96 -2.81 -2.43
CA TYR A 148 -1.56 -3.90 -3.20
C TYR A 148 -1.31 -5.26 -2.54
N GLY A 149 -2.39 -6.01 -2.27
CA GLY A 149 -2.29 -7.33 -1.68
C GLY A 149 -1.65 -7.36 -0.29
N ALA A 150 -1.73 -6.27 0.46
CA ALA A 150 -1.25 -6.22 1.84
C ALA A 150 -2.05 -7.20 2.72
N THR A 151 -1.38 -7.95 3.58
CA THR A 151 -1.97 -9.01 4.39
C THR A 151 -1.96 -8.70 5.88
N GLY A 152 -1.26 -7.65 6.31
CA GLY A 152 -1.16 -7.22 7.70
C GLY A 152 -0.25 -6.01 7.85
N GLY A 153 -0.11 -5.51 9.07
CA GLY A 153 0.69 -4.32 9.37
C GLY A 153 -0.10 -3.02 9.27
N THR A 154 0.61 -1.91 9.40
CA THR A 154 0.02 -0.57 9.42
C THR A 154 0.72 0.37 8.45
N ALA A 155 -0.03 1.28 7.84
CA ALA A 155 0.51 2.31 6.95
C ALA A 155 -0.13 3.67 7.26
N PHE A 156 0.71 4.71 7.39
CA PHE A 156 0.28 6.08 7.68
C PHE A 156 0.89 7.01 6.64
N ILE A 157 0.03 7.61 5.83
CA ILE A 157 0.42 8.43 4.67
C ILE A 157 -0.14 9.85 4.83
N ASN A 158 0.73 10.80 5.11
CA ASN A 158 0.39 12.22 5.19
C ASN A 158 0.45 12.85 3.79
N GLY A 159 -0.65 12.73 3.09
CA GLY A 159 -0.88 13.19 1.73
C GLY A 159 -1.78 12.24 0.95
N VAL A 160 -1.93 12.51 -0.33
CA VAL A 160 -2.82 11.77 -1.24
C VAL A 160 -2.08 10.57 -1.85
N ALA A 161 -2.77 9.45 -1.95
CA ALA A 161 -2.33 8.31 -2.76
C ALA A 161 -2.89 8.40 -4.19
N GLY A 162 -2.16 7.87 -5.15
CA GLY A 162 -2.65 7.69 -6.51
C GLY A 162 -3.81 6.71 -6.60
N GLU A 163 -4.06 6.19 -7.80
CA GLU A 163 -5.15 5.23 -8.04
C GLU A 163 -4.87 3.86 -7.39
N ARG A 164 -5.95 3.11 -7.13
CA ARG A 164 -5.89 1.71 -6.70
C ARG A 164 -5.21 1.49 -5.34
N PHE A 165 -5.40 2.43 -4.43
CA PHE A 165 -4.92 2.30 -3.06
C PHE A 165 -5.60 1.12 -2.35
N CYS A 166 -4.82 0.28 -1.64
CA CYS A 166 -5.30 -0.89 -0.88
C CYS A 166 -6.08 -1.94 -1.70
N VAL A 167 -5.85 -2.02 -3.02
CA VAL A 167 -6.46 -3.08 -3.83
C VAL A 167 -6.03 -4.45 -3.31
N ARG A 168 -7.02 -5.35 -3.11
CA ARG A 168 -6.82 -6.69 -2.53
C ARG A 168 -6.15 -6.69 -1.14
N ASN A 169 -6.31 -5.62 -0.37
CA ASN A 169 -5.92 -5.65 1.04
C ASN A 169 -6.73 -6.70 1.78
N SER A 170 -6.08 -7.57 2.55
CA SER A 170 -6.71 -8.66 3.30
C SER A 170 -6.49 -8.60 4.81
N GLY A 171 -5.73 -7.59 5.32
CA GLY A 171 -5.49 -7.52 6.76
C GLY A 171 -4.71 -6.29 7.25
N ALA A 172 -4.17 -5.47 6.34
CA ALA A 172 -3.44 -4.27 6.76
C ALA A 172 -4.39 -3.14 7.18
N THR A 173 -3.94 -2.33 8.14
CA THR A 173 -4.59 -1.07 8.53
C THR A 173 -3.87 0.10 7.86
N ALA A 174 -4.61 1.02 7.25
CA ALA A 174 -4.04 2.17 6.57
C ALA A 174 -4.79 3.46 6.87
N VAL A 175 -4.07 4.57 7.04
CA VAL A 175 -4.61 5.93 7.11
C VAL A 175 -3.96 6.78 6.03
N VAL A 176 -4.77 7.49 5.24
CA VAL A 176 -4.33 8.32 4.11
C VAL A 176 -5.20 9.57 4.01
N GLU A 177 -4.67 10.66 3.46
CA GLU A 177 -5.41 11.94 3.40
C GLU A 177 -6.26 12.12 2.13
N GLY A 178 -6.13 11.21 1.18
CA GLY A 178 -6.96 11.15 -0.03
C GLY A 178 -6.51 10.01 -0.93
N VAL A 179 -7.37 9.59 -1.86
CA VAL A 179 -7.06 8.50 -2.81
C VAL A 179 -7.65 8.79 -4.19
N GLY A 180 -6.97 8.32 -5.22
CA GLY A 180 -7.47 8.32 -6.58
C GLY A 180 -8.59 7.30 -6.83
N ASP A 181 -8.84 6.98 -8.10
CA ASP A 181 -9.86 6.03 -8.52
C ASP A 181 -9.56 4.60 -8.02
N HIS A 182 -10.60 3.79 -7.84
CA HIS A 182 -10.49 2.36 -7.50
C HIS A 182 -9.88 2.05 -6.13
N GLY A 183 -9.96 2.96 -5.14
CA GLY A 183 -9.51 2.69 -3.77
C GLY A 183 -10.27 1.51 -3.15
N CYS A 184 -9.59 0.65 -2.39
CA CYS A 184 -10.14 -0.54 -1.71
C CYS A 184 -10.82 -1.56 -2.64
N GLU A 185 -10.51 -1.55 -3.93
CA GLU A 185 -11.05 -2.49 -4.91
C GLU A 185 -10.64 -3.93 -4.56
N TYR A 186 -11.61 -4.87 -4.56
CA TYR A 186 -11.41 -6.28 -4.14
C TYR A 186 -10.78 -6.46 -2.75
N MET A 187 -10.94 -5.51 -1.85
CA MET A 187 -10.51 -5.65 -0.46
C MET A 187 -11.28 -6.78 0.23
N THR A 188 -10.57 -7.63 0.97
CA THR A 188 -11.14 -8.81 1.66
C THR A 188 -10.94 -8.79 3.17
N GLY A 189 -10.22 -7.81 3.71
CA GLY A 189 -9.98 -7.66 5.14
C GLY A 189 -9.15 -6.40 5.43
N GLY A 190 -8.92 -6.13 6.71
CA GLY A 190 -8.19 -4.95 7.18
C GLY A 190 -9.08 -3.72 7.38
N THR A 191 -8.44 -2.60 7.67
CA THR A 191 -9.11 -1.33 7.96
C THR A 191 -8.45 -0.19 7.18
N VAL A 192 -9.25 0.61 6.49
CA VAL A 192 -8.75 1.77 5.75
C VAL A 192 -9.45 3.04 6.23
N VAL A 193 -8.69 4.10 6.50
CA VAL A 193 -9.21 5.42 6.85
C VAL A 193 -8.76 6.42 5.79
N VAL A 194 -9.71 7.11 5.17
CA VAL A 194 -9.46 8.18 4.21
C VAL A 194 -9.96 9.50 4.79
N LEU A 195 -9.04 10.44 5.05
CA LEU A 195 -9.30 11.71 5.71
C LEU A 195 -9.71 12.84 4.74
N GLY A 196 -9.96 12.51 3.49
CA GLY A 196 -10.32 13.46 2.44
C GLY A 196 -10.97 12.78 1.24
N LYS A 197 -10.74 13.32 0.05
CA LYS A 197 -11.44 12.92 -1.17
C LYS A 197 -11.03 11.54 -1.69
N THR A 198 -12.00 10.87 -2.31
CA THR A 198 -11.77 9.63 -3.07
C THR A 198 -12.04 9.87 -4.55
N GLY A 199 -11.41 9.08 -5.42
CA GLY A 199 -11.81 8.95 -6.81
C GLY A 199 -13.06 8.06 -6.99
N LYS A 200 -13.33 7.68 -8.24
CA LYS A 200 -14.47 6.84 -8.65
C LYS A 200 -14.27 5.37 -8.33
N ASN A 201 -15.36 4.60 -8.35
CA ASN A 201 -15.36 3.15 -8.15
C ASN A 201 -14.70 2.70 -6.83
N PHE A 202 -14.75 3.52 -5.79
CA PHE A 202 -14.24 3.13 -4.49
C PHE A 202 -14.97 1.87 -3.99
N ALA A 203 -14.24 0.93 -3.41
CA ALA A 203 -14.72 -0.35 -2.87
C ALA A 203 -15.37 -1.29 -3.90
N ALA A 204 -15.09 -1.14 -5.21
CA ALA A 204 -15.61 -2.08 -6.20
C ALA A 204 -15.15 -3.52 -5.91
N GLY A 205 -16.10 -4.46 -5.81
CA GLY A 205 -15.81 -5.86 -5.51
C GLY A 205 -15.26 -6.11 -4.10
N MET A 206 -15.37 -5.15 -3.18
CA MET A 206 -14.98 -5.33 -1.78
C MET A 206 -15.88 -6.38 -1.13
N SER A 207 -15.30 -7.39 -0.49
CA SER A 207 -16.00 -8.51 0.12
C SER A 207 -15.63 -8.75 1.59
N GLY A 208 -14.79 -7.90 2.18
CA GLY A 208 -14.41 -7.97 3.59
C GLY A 208 -13.58 -6.77 4.01
N GLY A 209 -13.40 -6.59 5.32
CA GLY A 209 -12.76 -5.42 5.89
C GLY A 209 -13.71 -4.23 6.07
N ILE A 210 -13.16 -3.11 6.49
CA ILE A 210 -13.90 -1.87 6.78
C ILE A 210 -13.13 -0.69 6.18
N ALA A 211 -13.84 0.26 5.55
CA ALA A 211 -13.27 1.55 5.25
C ALA A 211 -14.07 2.68 5.92
N TYR A 212 -13.36 3.65 6.49
CA TYR A 212 -13.92 4.89 7.00
C TYR A 212 -13.50 6.03 6.09
N VAL A 213 -14.45 6.72 5.47
CA VAL A 213 -14.20 7.78 4.49
C VAL A 213 -14.83 9.07 4.96
N LEU A 214 -14.05 10.14 5.04
CA LEU A 214 -14.56 11.46 5.34
C LEU A 214 -15.26 12.05 4.11
N ASP A 215 -16.54 12.34 4.23
CA ASP A 215 -17.42 12.87 3.19
C ASP A 215 -17.90 14.28 3.57
N GLU A 216 -17.04 15.28 3.36
CA GLU A 216 -17.33 16.67 3.70
C GLU A 216 -18.33 17.30 2.74
N ASP A 217 -18.29 16.91 1.48
CA ASP A 217 -19.12 17.45 0.40
C ASP A 217 -20.47 16.71 0.27
N TRP A 218 -20.70 15.66 1.05
CA TRP A 218 -21.90 14.80 1.02
C TRP A 218 -22.15 14.17 -0.36
N ASP A 219 -21.10 13.89 -1.12
CA ASP A 219 -21.17 13.35 -2.49
C ASP A 219 -20.43 12.01 -2.67
N PHE A 220 -19.85 11.45 -1.61
CA PHE A 220 -19.14 10.18 -1.64
C PHE A 220 -19.99 9.02 -2.19
N TYR A 221 -21.32 9.06 -1.95
CA TYR A 221 -22.23 8.05 -2.48
C TYR A 221 -22.25 7.95 -4.01
N GLN A 222 -21.75 8.97 -4.72
CA GLN A 222 -21.59 8.96 -6.17
C GLN A 222 -20.28 8.31 -6.63
N ARG A 223 -19.31 8.21 -5.75
CA ARG A 223 -17.98 7.68 -6.03
C ARG A 223 -17.77 6.23 -5.57
N VAL A 224 -18.56 5.77 -4.60
CA VAL A 224 -18.50 4.40 -4.11
C VAL A 224 -19.27 3.45 -5.04
N ASN A 225 -18.68 2.27 -5.30
CA ASN A 225 -19.38 1.19 -5.99
C ASN A 225 -20.25 0.41 -4.99
N LYS A 226 -21.55 0.55 -5.10
CA LYS A 226 -22.54 0.01 -4.13
C LYS A 226 -23.04 -1.40 -4.46
N ASP A 227 -22.46 -2.06 -5.45
CA ASP A 227 -22.94 -3.39 -5.85
C ASP A 227 -22.77 -4.43 -4.73
N MET A 228 -21.72 -4.29 -3.93
CA MET A 228 -21.35 -5.24 -2.88
C MET A 228 -21.15 -4.60 -1.51
N VAL A 229 -21.34 -3.28 -1.36
CA VAL A 229 -21.10 -2.59 -0.10
C VAL A 229 -22.25 -1.67 0.29
N SER A 230 -22.43 -1.46 1.60
CA SER A 230 -23.31 -0.48 2.20
C SER A 230 -22.53 0.71 2.76
N LEU A 231 -23.20 1.86 2.87
CA LEU A 231 -22.70 3.04 3.55
C LEU A 231 -23.49 3.24 4.85
N GLU A 232 -22.78 3.25 5.96
CA GLU A 232 -23.35 3.43 7.29
C GLU A 232 -22.72 4.66 7.98
N PRO A 233 -23.44 5.30 8.92
CA PRO A 233 -22.81 6.28 9.80
C PRO A 233 -21.87 5.59 10.81
N VAL A 234 -20.89 6.33 11.32
CA VAL A 234 -19.97 5.85 12.35
C VAL A 234 -20.55 6.17 13.73
N GLU A 235 -21.39 5.30 14.26
CA GLU A 235 -22.11 5.51 15.53
C GLU A 235 -21.71 4.52 16.64
N HIS A 236 -21.28 3.33 16.25
CA HIS A 236 -20.92 2.31 17.22
C HIS A 236 -19.68 2.70 18.00
N LYS A 237 -19.72 2.61 19.32
CA LYS A 237 -18.64 3.09 20.21
C LYS A 237 -17.22 2.55 19.88
N TYR A 238 -17.15 1.30 19.41
CA TYR A 238 -15.85 0.70 19.02
C TYR A 238 -15.33 1.28 17.71
N ASP A 239 -16.21 1.54 16.74
CA ASP A 239 -15.83 2.20 15.49
C ASP A 239 -15.35 3.64 15.74
N VAL A 240 -16.08 4.38 16.59
CA VAL A 240 -15.71 5.74 16.98
C VAL A 240 -14.34 5.78 17.68
N SER A 241 -14.11 4.85 18.61
CA SER A 241 -12.83 4.75 19.32
C SER A 241 -11.71 4.39 18.36
N LEU A 242 -11.90 3.33 17.56
CA LEU A 242 -10.91 2.87 16.58
C LEU A 242 -10.54 3.98 15.58
N LEU A 243 -11.53 4.63 14.99
CA LEU A 243 -11.32 5.74 14.06
C LEU A 243 -10.50 6.85 14.71
N LYS A 244 -10.87 7.27 15.92
CA LYS A 244 -10.19 8.33 16.66
C LYS A 244 -8.73 7.95 16.99
N ASP A 245 -8.51 6.70 17.39
CA ASP A 245 -7.18 6.19 17.74
C ASP A 245 -6.27 6.10 16.51
N LEU A 246 -6.79 5.64 15.37
CA LEU A 246 -6.05 5.59 14.11
C LEU A 246 -5.67 6.98 13.59
N ILE A 247 -6.59 7.97 13.70
CA ILE A 247 -6.28 9.35 13.33
C ILE A 247 -5.23 9.93 14.28
N ARG A 248 -5.30 9.63 15.59
CA ARG A 248 -4.31 10.08 16.56
C ARG A 248 -2.92 9.51 16.24
N GLU A 249 -2.82 8.21 16.00
CA GLU A 249 -1.55 7.57 15.62
C GLU A 249 -1.01 8.17 14.31
N HIS A 250 -1.87 8.44 13.33
CA HIS A 250 -1.49 9.11 12.10
C HIS A 250 -0.87 10.49 12.36
N VAL A 251 -1.48 11.30 13.22
CA VAL A 251 -0.93 12.62 13.60
C VAL A 251 0.40 12.49 14.34
N GLU A 252 0.49 11.58 15.29
CA GLU A 252 1.71 11.36 16.08
C GLU A 252 2.90 10.95 15.21
N LEU A 253 2.66 10.06 14.23
CA LEU A 253 3.72 9.52 13.37
C LEU A 253 4.11 10.46 12.23
N THR A 254 3.16 11.18 11.67
CA THR A 254 3.38 11.95 10.42
C THR A 254 3.35 13.45 10.61
N GLY A 255 2.86 13.93 11.75
CA GLY A 255 2.64 15.36 11.98
C GLY A 255 1.54 15.96 11.07
N SER A 256 0.56 15.16 10.65
CA SER A 256 -0.52 15.57 9.76
C SER A 256 -1.32 16.76 10.29
N PRO A 257 -1.32 17.92 9.59
CA PRO A 257 -2.20 19.04 9.96
C PRO A 257 -3.68 18.70 9.80
N ARG A 258 -4.00 17.94 8.74
CA ARG A 258 -5.37 17.49 8.44
C ARG A 258 -5.91 16.57 9.53
N GLY A 259 -5.13 15.57 9.89
CA GLY A 259 -5.49 14.66 10.99
C GLY A 259 -5.67 15.40 12.31
N LYS A 260 -4.79 16.39 12.58
CA LYS A 260 -4.89 17.23 13.79
C LYS A 260 -6.16 18.05 13.82
N GLU A 261 -6.49 18.72 12.71
CA GLU A 261 -7.74 19.49 12.57
C GLU A 261 -8.97 18.62 12.87
N ILE A 262 -9.02 17.42 12.30
CA ILE A 262 -10.12 16.47 12.52
C ILE A 262 -10.18 16.04 13.99
N LEU A 263 -9.05 15.78 14.63
CA LEU A 263 -9.03 15.41 16.06
C LEU A 263 -9.47 16.54 16.98
N ASP A 264 -9.01 17.75 16.73
CA ASP A 264 -9.35 18.94 17.54
C ASP A 264 -10.86 19.25 17.46
N ASN A 265 -11.49 18.92 16.34
CA ASN A 265 -12.93 19.15 16.09
C ASN A 265 -13.71 17.82 15.86
N PHE A 266 -13.27 16.74 16.50
CA PHE A 266 -13.76 15.38 16.20
C PHE A 266 -15.27 15.24 16.24
N GLY A 267 -15.95 15.94 17.15
CA GLY A 267 -17.41 15.94 17.25
C GLY A 267 -18.11 16.50 16.01
N GLU A 268 -17.49 17.46 15.32
CA GLU A 268 -18.04 18.07 14.10
C GLU A 268 -17.75 17.22 12.85
N TYR A 269 -16.60 16.51 12.86
CA TYR A 269 -16.20 15.65 11.75
C TYR A 269 -16.82 14.26 11.79
N LEU A 270 -17.05 13.69 12.97
CA LEU A 270 -17.56 12.33 13.12
C LEU A 270 -18.86 12.06 12.31
N PRO A 271 -19.88 12.95 12.28
CA PRO A 271 -21.08 12.70 11.47
C PRO A 271 -20.84 12.69 9.96
N LYS A 272 -19.71 13.26 9.50
CA LYS A 272 -19.32 13.28 8.08
C LYS A 272 -18.63 11.99 7.65
N PHE A 273 -18.12 11.19 8.59
CA PHE A 273 -17.52 9.91 8.23
C PHE A 273 -18.59 8.90 7.80
N LYS A 274 -18.27 8.20 6.72
CA LYS A 274 -19.04 7.07 6.22
C LYS A 274 -18.26 5.78 6.45
N LYS A 275 -18.92 4.79 7.02
CA LYS A 275 -18.41 3.43 7.16
C LYS A 275 -18.83 2.63 5.96
N VAL A 276 -17.89 2.07 5.23
CA VAL A 276 -18.09 1.21 4.06
C VAL A 276 -17.94 -0.24 4.51
N LEU A 277 -18.99 -1.02 4.31
CA LEU A 277 -19.07 -2.44 4.70
C LEU A 277 -19.55 -3.29 3.52
N PRO A 278 -18.95 -4.48 3.29
CA PRO A 278 -19.51 -5.48 2.39
C PRO A 278 -20.83 -6.05 2.88
#